data_098ab4a6a702f2c7af955298e1c89dc2
#
_entry.id   098ab4a6a702f2c7af955298e1c89dc2
#
_cell.length_a   1.000
_cell.length_b   1.000
_cell.length_c   1.000
_cell.angle_alpha   90.00
_cell.angle_beta   90.00
_cell.angle_gamma   90.00
#
_symmetry.space_group_name_H-M   'P 1'
#
loop_
_entity.id
_entity.type
_entity.pdbx_description
1 polymer ?
#
loop_
_entity_poly.entity_id
_entity_poly.type
_entity_poly.pdbx_seq_one_letter_code
_entity_poly.pdbx_strand_id
1 'polypeptide(L)'
;AAFPRQARLIRPQLRFHRASDLPVLATSHVYSGAISKELDRDMDDIIFADMPWALKTTTPNQGIREDSLKLSIADNSLQRLLALGVDSYNLISVLKVLEEYPYERFQGETGTLHLNAQRQLQRQLSWAQFKGGLPQALQQVNTRDDGEQP
;
A
#
# COMPACT_ATOMS: atom_id res chain seq x y z
N ALA A 1 2.52 -10.12 12.84
CA ALA A 1 2.95 -9.59 11.54
C ALA A 1 4.17 -10.38 11.05
N ALA A 2 4.17 -10.83 9.80
CA ALA A 2 5.32 -11.50 9.22
C ALA A 2 6.14 -10.47 8.44
N PHE A 3 7.44 -10.41 8.69
CA PHE A 3 8.40 -9.69 7.87
C PHE A 3 8.78 -10.49 6.62
N PRO A 4 9.41 -9.91 5.59
CA PRO A 4 9.71 -10.61 4.33
C PRO A 4 10.40 -11.96 4.54
N ARG A 5 11.36 -12.00 5.47
CA ARG A 5 12.12 -13.23 5.78
C ARG A 5 11.22 -14.37 6.30
N GLN A 6 10.26 -14.07 7.17
CA GLN A 6 9.33 -15.08 7.68
C GLN A 6 8.30 -15.47 6.61
N ALA A 7 7.78 -14.50 5.83
CA ALA A 7 6.81 -14.77 4.78
C ALA A 7 7.36 -15.72 3.69
N ARG A 8 8.62 -15.55 3.31
CA ARG A 8 9.35 -16.45 2.39
C ARG A 8 9.44 -17.88 2.90
N LEU A 9 9.36 -18.10 4.21
CA LEU A 9 9.37 -19.44 4.80
C LEU A 9 7.95 -20.01 4.97
N ILE A 10 6.99 -19.17 5.32
CA ILE A 10 5.62 -19.60 5.64
C ILE A 10 4.89 -20.11 4.40
N ARG A 11 4.93 -19.37 3.29
CA ARG A 11 4.17 -19.71 2.08
C ARG A 11 4.57 -21.06 1.47
N PRO A 12 5.87 -21.41 1.32
CA PRO A 12 6.27 -22.75 0.89
C PRO A 12 5.81 -23.86 1.83
N GLN A 13 5.82 -23.63 3.15
CA GLN A 13 5.31 -24.62 4.12
C GLN A 13 3.81 -24.86 3.97
N LEU A 14 3.01 -23.82 3.76
CA LEU A 14 1.57 -23.99 3.48
C LEU A 14 1.36 -24.82 2.21
N ARG A 15 2.15 -24.60 1.17
CA ARG A 15 2.12 -25.43 -0.06
C ARG A 15 2.49 -26.88 0.22
N PHE A 16 3.54 -27.11 1.01
CA PHE A 16 3.97 -28.45 1.40
C PHE A 16 2.89 -29.21 2.17
N HIS A 17 2.16 -28.54 3.05
CA HIS A 17 1.05 -29.10 3.82
C HIS A 17 -0.29 -29.15 3.07
N ARG A 18 -0.28 -29.03 1.73
CA ARG A 18 -1.46 -29.07 0.86
C ARG A 18 -2.50 -27.99 1.20
N ALA A 19 -2.06 -26.85 1.73
CA ALA A 19 -2.87 -25.68 2.05
C ALA A 19 -2.62 -24.52 1.05
N SER A 20 -2.26 -24.85 -0.19
CA SER A 20 -1.94 -23.87 -1.25
C SER A 20 -3.14 -23.07 -1.73
N ASP A 21 -4.34 -23.61 -1.57
CA ASP A 21 -5.62 -23.00 -1.91
C ASP A 21 -6.10 -21.97 -0.89
N LEU A 22 -5.49 -21.94 0.30
CA LEU A 22 -5.86 -20.96 1.33
C LEU A 22 -5.33 -19.57 0.96
N PRO A 23 -6.19 -18.53 0.96
CA PRO A 23 -5.76 -17.16 0.75
C PRO A 23 -4.90 -16.70 1.94
N VAL A 24 -3.74 -16.11 1.65
CA VAL A 24 -2.83 -15.58 2.67
C VAL A 24 -2.88 -14.06 2.61
N LEU A 25 -3.39 -13.46 3.68
CA LEU A 25 -3.43 -12.01 3.85
C LEU A 25 -2.31 -11.56 4.79
N ALA A 26 -1.65 -10.47 4.44
CA ALA A 26 -0.57 -9.90 5.23
C ALA A 26 -0.69 -8.38 5.36
N THR A 27 0.01 -7.82 6.34
CA THR A 27 0.16 -6.38 6.48
C THR A 27 1.32 -5.87 5.61
N SER A 28 1.47 -4.55 5.48
CA SER A 28 2.56 -3.90 4.72
C SER A 28 3.96 -4.36 5.15
N HIS A 29 4.13 -4.90 6.36
CA HIS A 29 5.42 -5.40 6.86
C HIS A 29 5.98 -6.56 6.05
N VAL A 30 5.16 -7.27 5.26
CA VAL A 30 5.60 -8.36 4.39
C VAL A 30 6.48 -7.86 3.24
N TYR A 31 6.35 -6.60 2.86
CA TYR A 31 7.10 -5.99 1.78
C TYR A 31 8.10 -4.96 2.29
N SER A 32 9.37 -5.13 1.93
CA SER A 32 10.44 -4.21 2.34
C SER A 32 10.46 -2.88 1.57
N GLY A 33 9.71 -2.77 0.47
CA GLY A 33 9.81 -1.66 -0.48
C GLY A 33 10.90 -1.87 -1.57
N ALA A 34 11.78 -2.87 -1.40
CA ALA A 34 12.75 -3.27 -2.40
C ALA A 34 12.28 -4.53 -3.13
N ILE A 35 12.50 -4.54 -4.44
CA ILE A 35 12.19 -5.71 -5.27
C ILE A 35 13.36 -6.69 -5.19
N SER A 36 13.06 -7.92 -4.78
CA SER A 36 14.01 -9.04 -4.79
C SER A 36 13.33 -10.25 -5.46
N LYS A 37 13.16 -10.15 -6.80
CA LYS A 37 12.34 -11.06 -7.59
C LYS A 37 12.62 -12.55 -7.32
N GLU A 38 13.89 -12.93 -7.14
CA GLU A 38 14.26 -14.32 -6.90
C GLU A 38 13.83 -14.79 -5.51
N LEU A 39 14.11 -14.00 -4.48
CA LEU A 39 13.76 -14.32 -3.10
C LEU A 39 12.25 -14.20 -2.83
N ASP A 40 11.57 -13.26 -3.50
CA ASP A 40 10.16 -12.96 -3.26
C ASP A 40 9.21 -13.91 -4.01
N ARG A 41 9.72 -14.78 -4.90
CA ARG A 41 8.93 -15.87 -5.51
C ARG A 41 8.28 -16.80 -4.48
N ASP A 42 8.94 -16.99 -3.36
CA ASP A 42 8.41 -17.81 -2.27
C ASP A 42 7.20 -17.15 -1.59
N MET A 43 6.95 -15.87 -1.85
CA MET A 43 5.80 -15.13 -1.34
C MET A 43 4.64 -15.03 -2.35
N ASP A 44 4.76 -15.65 -3.52
CA ASP A 44 3.71 -15.59 -4.55
C ASP A 44 2.33 -15.99 -3.97
N ASP A 45 1.31 -15.27 -4.39
CA ASP A 45 -0.09 -15.33 -3.97
C ASP A 45 -0.39 -14.69 -2.60
N ILE A 46 0.60 -14.19 -1.85
CA ILE A 46 0.32 -13.39 -0.66
C ILE A 46 -0.30 -12.06 -1.08
N ILE A 47 -1.45 -11.75 -0.50
CA ILE A 47 -2.16 -10.47 -0.67
C ILE A 47 -1.84 -9.58 0.52
N PHE A 48 -1.51 -8.33 0.27
CA PHE A 48 -1.18 -7.36 1.33
C PHE A 48 -1.62 -5.95 0.94
N ALA A 49 -1.71 -5.07 1.93
CA ALA A 49 -2.00 -3.66 1.70
C ALA A 49 -0.78 -2.81 2.04
N ASP A 50 -0.43 -1.88 1.16
CA ASP A 50 0.66 -0.92 1.38
C ASP A 50 0.33 0.42 0.73
N MET A 51 1.18 1.43 1.00
CA MET A 51 1.02 2.75 0.41
C MET A 51 1.35 2.75 -1.10
N PRO A 52 0.67 3.58 -1.91
CA PRO A 52 0.94 3.71 -3.34
C PRO A 52 2.41 4.01 -3.64
N TRP A 53 3.05 4.85 -2.83
CA TRP A 53 4.48 5.17 -2.94
C TRP A 53 5.37 3.92 -2.90
N ALA A 54 5.15 3.01 -1.95
CA ALA A 54 5.94 1.78 -1.82
C ALA A 54 5.67 0.80 -2.96
N LEU A 55 4.42 0.71 -3.42
CA LEU A 55 4.01 -0.16 -4.52
C LEU A 55 4.40 0.39 -5.90
N LYS A 56 4.97 1.59 -5.95
CA LYS A 56 5.36 2.28 -7.20
C LYS A 56 4.19 2.44 -8.18
N THR A 57 2.98 2.58 -7.65
CA THR A 57 1.82 2.95 -8.44
C THR A 57 1.87 4.44 -8.78
N THR A 58 1.06 4.88 -9.74
CA THR A 58 1.00 6.29 -10.13
C THR A 58 0.48 7.12 -8.95
N THR A 59 1.24 8.14 -8.55
CA THR A 59 0.90 9.08 -7.50
C THR A 59 1.08 10.52 -8.00
N PRO A 60 0.41 11.50 -7.37
CA PRO A 60 0.49 12.90 -7.82
C PRO A 60 1.92 13.47 -7.84
N ASN A 61 2.79 13.02 -6.92
CA ASN A 61 4.15 13.55 -6.76
C ASN A 61 5.23 12.55 -7.19
N GLN A 62 5.00 11.83 -8.29
CA GLN A 62 5.95 10.83 -8.81
C GLN A 62 7.37 11.42 -9.02
N GLY A 63 7.49 12.67 -9.47
CA GLY A 63 8.77 13.35 -9.64
C GLY A 63 9.57 13.46 -8.33
N ILE A 64 8.92 13.80 -7.22
CA ILE A 64 9.58 13.86 -5.90
C ILE A 64 10.13 12.48 -5.50
N ARG A 65 9.38 11.41 -5.78
CA ARG A 65 9.83 10.04 -5.53
C ARG A 65 11.07 9.70 -6.37
N GLU A 66 11.06 10.03 -7.66
CA GLU A 66 12.19 9.78 -8.55
C GLU A 66 13.45 10.54 -8.12
N ASP A 67 13.30 11.80 -7.72
CA ASP A 67 14.40 12.61 -7.22
C ASP A 67 14.94 12.12 -5.88
N SER A 68 14.08 11.64 -4.99
CA SER A 68 14.50 11.04 -3.72
C SER A 68 15.36 9.79 -3.92
N LEU A 69 15.07 9.00 -4.95
CA LEU A 69 15.88 7.83 -5.30
C LEU A 69 17.26 8.22 -5.83
N LYS A 70 17.37 9.32 -6.58
CA LYS A 70 18.65 9.86 -7.07
C LYS A 70 19.53 10.38 -5.93
N LEU A 71 18.93 10.95 -4.90
CA LEU A 71 19.63 11.50 -3.74
C LEU A 71 20.13 10.43 -2.74
N SER A 72 20.06 9.14 -3.12
CA SER A 72 20.50 8.03 -2.26
C SER A 72 19.83 7.97 -0.88
N ILE A 73 18.67 8.57 -0.72
CA ILE A 73 17.77 8.30 0.41
C ILE A 73 17.18 6.89 0.19
N ALA A 74 18.07 5.97 -0.13
CA ALA A 74 17.75 4.68 -0.71
C ALA A 74 17.37 3.62 0.35
N ASP A 75 17.37 3.97 1.62
CA ASP A 75 16.83 3.08 2.64
C ASP A 75 15.29 3.05 2.48
N ASN A 76 14.76 1.88 2.13
CA ASN A 76 13.33 1.70 1.89
C ASN A 76 12.45 2.09 3.09
N SER A 77 13.01 2.07 4.31
CA SER A 77 12.33 2.54 5.51
C SER A 77 12.12 4.06 5.48
N LEU A 78 13.11 4.81 4.99
CA LEU A 78 13.03 6.26 4.84
C LEU A 78 12.06 6.69 3.73
N GLN A 79 11.90 5.87 2.69
CA GLN A 79 10.95 6.15 1.61
C GLN A 79 9.50 6.27 2.11
N ARG A 80 9.11 5.44 3.08
CA ARG A 80 7.77 5.54 3.68
C ARG A 80 7.60 6.81 4.52
N LEU A 81 8.65 7.23 5.21
CA LEU A 81 8.65 8.49 5.98
C LEU A 81 8.61 9.70 5.06
N LEU A 82 9.32 9.64 3.92
CA LEU A 82 9.28 10.70 2.93
C LEU A 82 7.88 10.86 2.35
N ALA A 83 7.23 9.76 1.96
CA ALA A 83 5.85 9.78 1.50
C ALA A 83 4.90 10.42 2.53
N LEU A 84 5.07 10.08 3.81
CA LEU A 84 4.31 10.70 4.90
C LEU A 84 4.58 12.21 5.00
N GLY A 85 5.83 12.63 4.84
CA GLY A 85 6.21 14.05 4.85
C GLY A 85 5.58 14.82 3.70
N VAL A 86 5.58 14.25 2.49
CA VAL A 86 4.94 14.84 1.29
C VAL A 86 3.44 15.02 1.52
N ASP A 87 2.76 13.97 2.02
CA ASP A 87 1.33 14.06 2.31
C ASP A 87 1.04 15.08 3.43
N SER A 88 1.85 15.11 4.48
CA SER A 88 1.68 16.07 5.57
C SER A 88 1.77 17.52 5.09
N TYR A 89 2.70 17.80 4.17
CA TYR A 89 2.82 19.11 3.56
C TYR A 89 1.61 19.46 2.67
N ASN A 90 1.20 18.54 1.81
CA ASN A 90 0.09 18.75 0.88
C ASN A 90 -1.26 18.87 1.60
N LEU A 91 -1.45 18.15 2.69
CA LEU A 91 -2.67 18.21 3.51
C LEU A 91 -2.93 19.62 4.08
N ILE A 92 -1.90 20.43 4.33
CA ILE A 92 -2.08 21.79 4.85
C ILE A 92 -3.04 22.60 3.97
N SER A 93 -2.93 22.45 2.66
CA SER A 93 -3.74 23.21 1.70
C SER A 93 -5.18 22.68 1.55
N VAL A 94 -5.42 21.41 1.81
CA VAL A 94 -6.71 20.74 1.58
C VAL A 94 -7.46 20.39 2.87
N LEU A 95 -6.82 20.52 4.02
CA LEU A 95 -7.38 20.08 5.31
C LEU A 95 -8.74 20.73 5.59
N LYS A 96 -8.88 22.02 5.30
CA LYS A 96 -10.14 22.76 5.48
C LYS A 96 -11.26 22.22 4.59
N VAL A 97 -10.93 21.83 3.37
CA VAL A 97 -11.91 21.25 2.43
C VAL A 97 -12.34 19.87 2.93
N LEU A 98 -11.40 19.04 3.40
CA LEU A 98 -11.72 17.73 3.97
C LEU A 98 -12.56 17.83 5.27
N GLU A 99 -12.42 18.93 6.02
CA GLU A 99 -13.20 19.18 7.22
C GLU A 99 -14.62 19.65 6.88
N GLU A 100 -14.79 20.49 5.86
CA GLU A 100 -16.06 21.05 5.42
C GLU A 100 -16.90 20.03 4.63
N TYR A 101 -16.23 19.14 3.88
CA TYR A 101 -16.85 18.15 3.01
C TYR A 101 -16.42 16.72 3.39
N PRO A 102 -17.15 16.03 4.30
CA PRO A 102 -16.76 14.71 4.82
C PRO A 102 -16.65 13.59 3.77
N TYR A 103 -17.28 13.77 2.60
CA TYR A 103 -17.20 12.82 1.48
C TYR A 103 -15.98 13.04 0.58
N GLU A 104 -15.28 14.17 0.73
CA GLU A 104 -14.07 14.43 -0.04
C GLU A 104 -12.92 13.50 0.33
N ARG A 105 -12.11 13.20 -0.66
CA ARG A 105 -10.96 12.30 -0.55
C ARG A 105 -9.73 12.96 -1.16
N PHE A 106 -8.65 12.95 -0.43
CA PHE A 106 -7.35 13.38 -0.92
C PHE A 106 -6.53 12.18 -1.37
N GLN A 107 -6.10 12.17 -2.62
CA GLN A 107 -5.22 11.14 -3.17
C GLN A 107 -3.77 11.48 -2.80
N GLY A 108 -3.27 10.83 -1.76
CA GLY A 108 -1.92 11.05 -1.25
C GLY A 108 -0.93 9.95 -1.68
N GLU A 109 0.31 10.16 -1.33
CA GLU A 109 1.42 9.23 -1.54
C GLU A 109 1.32 8.01 -0.61
N THR A 110 0.72 8.20 0.58
CA THR A 110 0.53 7.15 1.56
C THR A 110 -0.78 6.40 1.42
N GLY A 111 -1.67 6.86 0.56
CA GLY A 111 -2.99 6.29 0.31
C GLY A 111 -4.07 7.34 0.10
N THR A 112 -5.31 6.91 0.00
CA THR A 112 -6.45 7.82 -0.06
C THR A 112 -6.81 8.28 1.35
N LEU A 113 -6.76 9.59 1.59
CA LEU A 113 -6.93 10.22 2.89
C LEU A 113 -8.30 10.90 3.00
N HIS A 114 -8.93 10.81 4.17
CA HIS A 114 -10.15 11.51 4.49
C HIS A 114 -10.28 11.76 5.99
N LEU A 115 -11.11 12.69 6.40
CA LEU A 115 -11.45 12.92 7.79
C LEU A 115 -12.72 12.16 8.17
N ASN A 116 -12.69 11.51 9.33
CA ASN A 116 -13.90 10.96 9.93
C ASN A 116 -14.68 12.01 10.74
N ALA A 117 -15.85 11.65 11.28
CA ALA A 117 -16.68 12.53 12.08
C ALA A 117 -15.99 13.06 13.35
N GLN A 118 -14.96 12.39 13.84
CA GLN A 118 -14.15 12.79 15.00
C GLN A 118 -12.93 13.63 14.61
N ARG A 119 -12.86 14.12 13.35
CA ARG A 119 -11.73 14.88 12.79
C ARG A 119 -10.39 14.11 12.82
N GLN A 120 -10.45 12.80 12.78
CA GLN A 120 -9.27 11.96 12.68
C GLN A 120 -9.00 11.64 11.21
N LEU A 121 -7.75 11.80 10.80
CA LEU A 121 -7.32 11.45 9.45
C LEU A 121 -7.31 9.91 9.30
N GLN A 122 -8.14 9.42 8.41
CA GLN A 122 -8.18 8.01 8.02
C GLN A 122 -7.44 7.81 6.71
N ARG A 123 -6.83 6.66 6.55
CA ARG A 123 -6.07 6.31 5.36
C ARG A 123 -6.48 4.96 4.81
N GLN A 124 -6.82 4.93 3.53
CA GLN A 124 -7.07 3.72 2.78
C GLN A 124 -5.83 3.37 1.97
N LEU A 125 -5.26 2.19 2.23
CA LEU A 125 -4.11 1.65 1.53
C LEU A 125 -4.52 1.01 0.20
N SER A 126 -3.53 0.83 -0.68
CA SER A 126 -3.70 0.06 -1.92
C SER A 126 -3.42 -1.41 -1.68
N TRP A 127 -4.25 -2.27 -2.25
CA TRP A 127 -4.04 -3.72 -2.22
C TRP A 127 -3.05 -4.15 -3.30
N ALA A 128 -2.22 -5.11 -2.96
CA ALA A 128 -1.27 -5.73 -3.87
C ALA A 128 -1.18 -7.24 -3.61
N GLN A 129 -0.72 -7.96 -4.62
CA GLN A 129 -0.44 -9.40 -4.54
C GLN A 129 0.94 -9.67 -5.12
N PHE A 130 1.71 -10.56 -4.49
CA PHE A 130 2.94 -11.06 -5.09
C PHE A 130 2.62 -12.00 -6.25
N LYS A 131 3.22 -11.73 -7.42
CA LYS A 131 3.16 -12.58 -8.62
C LYS A 131 4.51 -12.61 -9.31
N GLY A 132 5.08 -13.81 -9.43
CA GLY A 132 6.42 -13.99 -10.00
C GLY A 132 7.51 -13.24 -9.23
N GLY A 133 7.37 -13.14 -7.89
CA GLY A 133 8.29 -12.41 -7.01
C GLY A 133 8.17 -10.88 -7.09
N LEU A 134 7.11 -10.35 -7.69
CA LEU A 134 6.88 -8.91 -7.81
C LEU A 134 5.56 -8.51 -7.17
N PRO A 135 5.50 -7.42 -6.40
CA PRO A 135 4.25 -6.87 -5.94
C PRO A 135 3.49 -6.27 -7.13
N GLN A 136 2.27 -6.71 -7.36
CA GLN A 136 1.36 -6.17 -8.37
C GLN A 136 0.16 -5.57 -7.67
N ALA A 137 -0.14 -4.31 -7.96
CA ALA A 137 -1.32 -3.65 -7.43
C ALA A 137 -2.58 -4.36 -7.93
N LEU A 138 -3.50 -4.63 -7.02
CA LEU A 138 -4.83 -5.14 -7.35
C LEU A 138 -5.73 -3.95 -7.66
N GLN A 139 -6.46 -4.01 -8.78
CA GLN A 139 -7.48 -3.03 -9.07
C GLN A 139 -8.56 -3.13 -7.99
N GLN A 140 -8.89 -2.02 -7.37
CA GLN A 140 -10.06 -1.96 -6.50
C GLN A 140 -11.28 -2.11 -7.41
N VAL A 141 -12.00 -3.21 -7.26
CA VAL A 141 -13.35 -3.29 -7.81
C VAL A 141 -14.17 -2.31 -6.98
N ASN A 142 -14.52 -1.17 -7.58
CA ASN A 142 -15.56 -0.32 -7.02
C ASN A 142 -16.86 -1.13 -7.11
N THR A 143 -17.17 -1.90 -6.08
CA THR A 143 -18.55 -2.28 -5.83
C THR A 143 -19.28 -0.97 -5.53
N ARG A 144 -19.83 -0.33 -6.57
CA ARG A 144 -20.96 0.56 -6.37
C ARG A 144 -21.98 -0.31 -5.68
N ASP A 145 -22.32 0.08 -4.49
CA ASP A 145 -23.50 -0.40 -3.79
C ASP A 145 -24.68 0.03 -4.70
N ASP A 146 -25.04 -0.83 -5.64
CA ASP A 146 -26.30 -0.72 -6.36
C ASP A 146 -27.36 -1.02 -5.31
N GLY A 147 -27.61 -0.02 -4.46
CA GLY A 147 -28.68 -0.04 -3.50
C GLY A 147 -29.97 -0.36 -4.23
N GLU A 148 -30.36 -1.59 -4.09
CA GLU A 148 -31.69 -2.08 -4.35
C GLU A 148 -32.65 -1.15 -3.60
N GLN A 149 -33.29 -0.27 -4.35
CA GLN A 149 -34.44 0.47 -3.83
C GLN A 149 -35.66 -0.45 -3.88
N PRO A 150 -36.44 -0.51 -2.77
CA PRO A 150 -37.71 -1.23 -2.72
C PRO A 150 -38.77 -0.62 -3.60
#